data_859da52835d8b18524a72e964a6d4b78
#
_entry.id   859da52835d8b18524a72e964a6d4b78
#
_cell.length_a   1.000
_cell.length_b   1.000
_cell.length_c   1.000
_cell.angle_alpha   90.00
_cell.angle_beta   90.00
_cell.angle_gamma   90.00
#
_symmetry.space_group_name_H-M   'P 1'
#
loop_
_entity.id
_entity.type
_entity.pdbx_description
1 polymer ?
#
loop_
_entity_poly.entity_id
_entity_poly.type
_entity_poly.pdbx_seq_one_letter_code
_entity_poly.pdbx_strand_id
1 'polypeptide(L)'
;MGVSAGELKITTLGGGLYERSYRLSSDEGDWVVRLPVGEGAPCGLELSVEQRLLEQLGAAGFTPPIVASEPSEGILITRYLSQASCWCAADAREPDNIARIAKRLRDLHRREDDLPPFRALRTAVEYRRLAAERQRLTTE
;
A
#
# COMPACT_ATOMS: atom_id res chain seq x y z
N MET A 1 8.64 21.86 -8.07
CA MET A 1 10.06 21.50 -8.13
C MET A 1 10.21 20.46 -9.23
N GLY A 2 10.82 20.81 -10.37
CA GLY A 2 11.09 19.85 -11.42
C GLY A 2 12.29 19.01 -11.04
N VAL A 3 12.14 17.68 -11.09
CA VAL A 3 13.28 16.77 -10.99
C VAL A 3 14.14 17.00 -12.22
N SER A 4 15.40 17.40 -12.02
CA SER A 4 16.36 17.45 -13.11
C SER A 4 16.44 16.05 -13.71
N ALA A 5 16.45 15.92 -15.04
CA ALA A 5 16.55 14.66 -15.76
C ALA A 5 17.95 14.05 -15.66
N GLY A 6 18.43 13.85 -14.42
CA GLY A 6 19.49 12.90 -14.12
C GLY A 6 19.00 11.48 -14.41
N GLU A 7 19.89 10.57 -14.63
CA GLU A 7 19.58 9.19 -15.01
C GLU A 7 18.63 8.52 -13.99
N LEU A 8 17.33 8.48 -14.32
CA LEU A 8 16.30 7.87 -13.47
C LEU A 8 16.29 6.35 -13.75
N LYS A 9 16.71 5.56 -12.79
CA LYS A 9 16.66 4.11 -12.87
C LYS A 9 15.32 3.61 -12.31
N ILE A 10 14.60 2.82 -13.12
CA ILE A 10 13.33 2.20 -12.74
C ILE A 10 13.53 0.70 -12.56
N THR A 11 13.10 0.16 -11.42
CA THR A 11 13.15 -1.27 -11.13
C THR A 11 11.79 -1.75 -10.66
N THR A 12 11.25 -2.81 -11.26
CA THR A 12 10.00 -3.41 -10.82
C THR A 12 10.18 -4.07 -9.46
N LEU A 13 9.28 -3.75 -8.53
CA LEU A 13 9.15 -4.44 -7.26
C LEU A 13 8.01 -5.46 -7.39
N GLY A 14 8.20 -6.70 -6.89
CA GLY A 14 7.17 -7.73 -6.99
C GLY A 14 6.03 -7.56 -5.99
N GLY A 15 4.92 -8.25 -6.19
CA GLY A 15 4.01 -8.65 -5.12
C GLY A 15 2.63 -8.02 -5.04
N GLY A 16 2.17 -7.17 -5.96
CA GLY A 16 0.80 -6.64 -5.93
C GLY A 16 -0.18 -7.43 -6.79
N LEU A 17 -1.38 -7.74 -6.28
CA LEU A 17 -2.48 -8.31 -7.07
C LEU A 17 -3.25 -7.23 -7.85
N TYR A 18 -3.38 -6.05 -7.26
CA TYR A 18 -4.18 -4.93 -7.78
C TYR A 18 -3.35 -3.71 -8.13
N GLU A 19 -2.06 -3.72 -7.81
CA GLU A 19 -1.13 -2.61 -8.02
C GLU A 19 0.21 -3.12 -8.49
N ARG A 20 0.89 -2.31 -9.29
CA ARG A 20 2.29 -2.51 -9.63
C ARG A 20 3.14 -1.51 -8.87
N SER A 21 4.20 -2.01 -8.25
CA SER A 21 5.15 -1.19 -7.52
C SER A 21 6.48 -1.13 -8.26
N TYR A 22 7.03 0.07 -8.34
CA TYR A 22 8.32 0.35 -8.96
C TYR A 22 9.20 1.12 -8.00
N ARG A 23 10.47 0.77 -7.94
CA ARG A 23 11.49 1.62 -7.32
C ARG A 23 12.02 2.58 -8.38
N LEU A 24 11.98 3.87 -8.06
CA LEU A 24 12.66 4.92 -8.80
C LEU A 24 13.91 5.32 -8.02
N SER A 25 15.07 5.34 -8.68
CA SER A 25 16.34 5.72 -8.08
C SER A 25 16.99 6.83 -8.89
N SER A 26 17.43 7.89 -8.23
CA SER A 26 18.24 8.96 -8.80
C SER A 26 19.26 9.48 -7.79
N ASP A 27 20.07 10.45 -8.18
CA ASP A 27 21.03 11.12 -7.29
C ASP A 27 20.33 11.88 -6.14
N GLU A 28 19.04 12.24 -6.31
CA GLU A 28 18.24 12.92 -5.29
C GLU A 28 17.60 11.96 -4.27
N GLY A 29 17.64 10.64 -4.53
CA GLY A 29 17.14 9.61 -3.63
C GLY A 29 16.38 8.48 -4.31
N ASP A 30 15.73 7.68 -3.47
CA ASP A 30 14.97 6.51 -3.88
C ASP A 30 13.51 6.62 -3.44
N TRP A 31 12.62 6.23 -4.32
CA TRP A 31 11.16 6.23 -4.09
C TRP A 31 10.53 4.91 -4.52
N VAL A 32 9.36 4.65 -3.95
CA VAL A 32 8.46 3.61 -4.45
C VAL A 32 7.25 4.28 -5.07
N VAL A 33 6.99 3.96 -6.33
CA VAL A 33 5.76 4.36 -7.02
C VAL A 33 4.84 3.17 -7.12
N ARG A 34 3.61 3.35 -6.66
CA ARG A 34 2.53 2.36 -6.71
C ARG A 34 1.50 2.85 -7.71
N LEU A 35 1.19 2.01 -8.70
CA LEU A 35 0.25 2.28 -9.78
C LEU A 35 -0.84 1.21 -9.81
N PRO A 36 -2.11 1.58 -10.09
CA PRO A 36 -3.19 0.61 -10.19
C PRO A 36 -3.00 -0.30 -11.41
N VAL A 37 -3.52 -1.52 -11.33
CA VAL A 37 -3.59 -2.46 -12.46
C VAL A 37 -5.04 -2.57 -12.91
N GLY A 38 -5.33 -2.10 -14.14
CA GLY A 38 -6.68 -2.15 -14.71
C GLY A 38 -7.61 -1.05 -14.21
N GLU A 39 -8.84 -1.10 -14.69
CA GLU A 39 -9.90 -0.17 -14.31
C GLU A 39 -10.58 -0.64 -13.01
N GLY A 40 -10.48 0.17 -11.98
CA GLY A 40 -11.23 0.03 -10.74
C GLY A 40 -10.38 -0.26 -9.50
N ALA A 41 -10.66 0.48 -8.46
CA ALA A 41 -10.16 0.18 -7.11
C ALA A 41 -10.73 -1.16 -6.64
N PRO A 42 -9.94 -1.99 -5.93
CA PRO A 42 -10.49 -3.18 -5.28
C PRO A 42 -11.61 -2.77 -4.32
N CYS A 43 -12.64 -3.61 -4.23
CA CYS A 43 -13.71 -3.40 -3.25
C CYS A 43 -13.14 -3.22 -1.85
N GLY A 44 -13.48 -2.15 -1.19
CA GLY A 44 -13.13 -1.99 0.22
C GLY A 44 -12.95 -0.55 0.65
N LEU A 45 -11.76 -0.03 0.55
CA LEU A 45 -11.42 1.31 1.00
C LEU A 45 -11.36 2.28 -0.18
N GLU A 46 -12.03 3.42 -0.08
CA GLU A 46 -11.85 4.49 -1.06
C GLU A 46 -10.41 5.02 -1.01
N LEU A 47 -9.82 5.28 -2.17
CA LEU A 47 -8.42 5.74 -2.27
C LEU A 47 -8.14 7.01 -1.47
N SER A 48 -9.12 7.92 -1.39
CA SER A 48 -9.04 9.15 -0.58
C SER A 48 -8.99 8.85 0.93
N VAL A 49 -9.67 7.80 1.38
CA VAL A 49 -9.65 7.34 2.79
C VAL A 49 -8.34 6.63 3.07
N GLU A 50 -7.87 5.79 2.14
CA GLU A 50 -6.57 5.14 2.23
C GLU A 50 -5.45 6.18 2.35
N GLN A 51 -5.46 7.20 1.51
CA GLN A 51 -4.45 8.27 1.56
C GLN A 51 -4.41 8.95 2.92
N ARG A 52 -5.55 9.41 3.45
CA ARG A 52 -5.62 10.05 4.77
C ARG A 52 -5.05 9.16 5.87
N LEU A 53 -5.40 7.86 5.82
CA LEU A 53 -4.88 6.88 6.77
C LEU A 53 -3.36 6.75 6.65
N LEU A 54 -2.83 6.62 5.45
CA LEU A 54 -1.40 6.49 5.22
C LEU A 54 -0.62 7.73 5.64
N GLU A 55 -1.16 8.94 5.47
CA GLU A 55 -0.57 10.19 5.97
C GLU A 55 -0.48 10.18 7.50
N GLN A 56 -1.56 9.81 8.20
CA GLN A 56 -1.59 9.70 9.65
C GLN A 56 -0.64 8.61 10.17
N LEU A 57 -0.60 7.46 9.51
CA LEU A 57 0.29 6.36 9.85
C LEU A 57 1.75 6.67 9.53
N GLY A 58 2.02 7.40 8.45
CA GLY A 58 3.35 7.89 8.10
C GLY A 58 3.91 8.84 9.14
N ALA A 59 3.11 9.82 9.58
CA ALA A 59 3.47 10.75 10.66
C ALA A 59 3.76 10.02 11.99
N ALA A 60 3.09 8.89 12.24
CA ALA A 60 3.31 8.04 13.41
C ALA A 60 4.40 6.97 13.21
N GLY A 61 5.06 6.93 12.05
CA GLY A 61 6.14 5.98 11.74
C GLY A 61 5.69 4.53 11.53
N PHE A 62 4.43 4.30 11.16
CA PHE A 62 3.92 2.96 10.82
C PHE A 62 4.10 2.61 9.36
N THR A 63 4.15 3.60 8.48
CA THR A 63 4.35 3.45 7.03
C THR A 63 5.51 4.32 6.57
N PRO A 64 6.08 4.05 5.38
CA PRO A 64 7.04 4.96 4.77
C PRO A 64 6.41 6.35 4.58
N PRO A 65 7.19 7.44 4.67
CA PRO A 65 6.69 8.79 4.41
C PRO A 65 6.14 8.89 2.99
N ILE A 66 4.93 9.46 2.85
CA ILE A 66 4.35 9.81 1.56
C ILE A 66 5.08 11.03 1.00
N VAL A 67 5.47 10.95 -0.26
CA VAL A 67 6.11 12.04 -1.01
C VAL A 67 5.10 12.75 -1.89
N ALA A 68 4.25 11.98 -2.54
CA ALA A 68 3.15 12.47 -3.36
C ALA A 68 2.06 11.41 -3.50
N SER A 69 0.85 11.84 -3.77
CA SER A 69 -0.25 10.94 -4.14
C SER A 69 -1.27 11.65 -5.02
N GLU A 70 -1.92 10.86 -5.88
CA GLU A 70 -3.06 11.29 -6.69
C GLU A 70 -4.16 10.21 -6.55
N PRO A 71 -5.07 10.37 -5.58
CA PRO A 71 -6.08 9.35 -5.30
C PRO A 71 -7.04 9.09 -6.45
N SER A 72 -7.34 10.11 -7.27
CA SER A 72 -8.22 9.96 -8.43
C SER A 72 -7.65 9.03 -9.49
N GLU A 73 -6.32 8.94 -9.57
CA GLU A 73 -5.58 8.07 -10.47
C GLU A 73 -5.06 6.80 -9.77
N GLY A 74 -5.26 6.67 -8.46
CA GLY A 74 -4.73 5.57 -7.66
C GLY A 74 -3.21 5.57 -7.53
N ILE A 75 -2.56 6.73 -7.69
CA ILE A 75 -1.09 6.85 -7.65
C ILE A 75 -0.64 7.18 -6.23
N LEU A 76 0.35 6.45 -5.75
CA LEU A 76 1.00 6.72 -4.47
C LEU A 76 2.52 6.65 -4.62
N ILE A 77 3.21 7.68 -4.13
CA ILE A 77 4.67 7.75 -4.10
C ILE A 77 5.14 7.88 -2.64
N THR A 78 5.98 6.95 -2.22
CA THR A 78 6.56 6.93 -0.88
C THR A 78 8.08 6.92 -0.93
N ARG A 79 8.75 7.23 0.19
CA ARG A 79 10.19 7.02 0.31
C ARG A 79 10.51 5.53 0.28
N TYR A 80 11.54 5.16 -0.46
CA TYR A 80 12.09 3.80 -0.40
C TYR A 80 12.88 3.62 0.89
N LEU A 81 12.62 2.53 1.61
CA LEU A 81 13.30 2.22 2.87
C LEU A 81 14.51 1.32 2.60
N SER A 82 15.64 1.90 2.22
CA SER A 82 16.87 1.18 1.87
C SER A 82 17.43 0.32 3.00
N GLN A 83 17.15 0.69 4.26
CA GLN A 83 17.60 -0.04 5.45
C GLN A 83 16.58 -1.09 5.95
N ALA A 84 15.43 -1.22 5.28
CA ALA A 84 14.43 -2.19 5.65
C ALA A 84 14.61 -3.50 4.88
N SER A 85 14.40 -4.61 5.55
CA SER A 85 14.30 -5.94 4.95
C SER A 85 12.93 -6.55 5.21
N CYS A 86 12.42 -7.30 4.25
CA CYS A 86 11.22 -8.09 4.49
C CYS A 86 11.54 -9.25 5.44
N TRP A 87 10.67 -9.48 6.42
CA TRP A 87 10.79 -10.65 7.27
C TRP A 87 10.45 -11.92 6.50
N CYS A 88 11.24 -12.95 6.73
CA CYS A 88 10.93 -14.29 6.30
C CYS A 88 10.25 -15.09 7.45
N ALA A 89 9.86 -16.34 7.17
CA ALA A 89 9.23 -17.19 8.15
C ALA A 89 10.12 -17.49 9.36
N ALA A 90 11.45 -17.45 9.20
CA ALA A 90 12.38 -17.64 10.33
C ALA A 90 12.36 -16.41 11.24
N ASP A 91 12.45 -15.21 10.67
CA ASP A 91 12.39 -13.96 11.44
C ASP A 91 11.11 -13.85 12.27
N ALA A 92 9.96 -14.32 11.72
CA ALA A 92 8.67 -14.32 12.40
C ALA A 92 8.57 -15.32 13.55
N ARG A 93 9.53 -16.22 13.73
CA ARG A 93 9.60 -17.18 14.85
C ARG A 93 10.50 -16.72 15.99
N GLU A 94 11.33 -15.71 15.76
CA GLU A 94 12.21 -15.15 16.77
C GLU A 94 11.39 -14.44 17.86
N PRO A 95 11.54 -14.80 19.16
CA PRO A 95 10.76 -14.24 20.25
C PRO A 95 10.82 -12.71 20.32
N ASP A 96 11.99 -12.11 20.09
CA ASP A 96 12.19 -10.67 20.11
C ASP A 96 11.44 -9.97 18.96
N ASN A 97 11.39 -10.60 17.79
CA ASN A 97 10.62 -10.10 16.67
C ASN A 97 9.12 -10.21 16.92
N ILE A 98 8.66 -11.30 17.53
CA ILE A 98 7.26 -11.46 17.95
C ILE A 98 6.88 -10.37 18.95
N ALA A 99 7.73 -10.10 19.95
CA ALA A 99 7.50 -9.06 20.93
C ALA A 99 7.44 -7.65 20.27
N ARG A 100 8.34 -7.38 19.31
CA ARG A 100 8.35 -6.13 18.54
C ARG A 100 7.07 -5.92 17.74
N ILE A 101 6.62 -6.94 16.99
CA ILE A 101 5.40 -6.81 16.19
C ILE A 101 4.16 -6.70 17.08
N ALA A 102 4.09 -7.47 18.19
CA ALA A 102 2.99 -7.38 19.14
C ALA A 102 2.88 -5.98 19.76
N LYS A 103 4.03 -5.36 20.08
CA LYS A 103 4.06 -3.97 20.55
C LYS A 103 3.54 -3.02 19.47
N ARG A 104 4.03 -3.12 18.23
CA ARG A 104 3.60 -2.26 17.10
C ARG A 104 2.13 -2.41 16.80
N LEU A 105 1.60 -3.64 16.77
CA LEU A 105 0.16 -3.88 16.58
C LEU A 105 -0.69 -3.28 17.71
N ARG A 106 -0.23 -3.39 18.96
CA ARG A 106 -0.90 -2.76 20.08
C ARG A 106 -0.93 -1.25 19.96
N ASP A 107 0.20 -0.64 19.58
CA ASP A 107 0.30 0.80 19.39
C ASP A 107 -0.61 1.25 18.23
N LEU A 108 -0.72 0.46 17.15
CA LEU A 108 -1.62 0.70 16.03
C LEU A 108 -3.10 0.58 16.47
N HIS A 109 -3.48 -0.47 17.21
CA HIS A 109 -4.85 -0.72 17.64
C HIS A 109 -5.35 0.25 18.72
N ARG A 110 -4.45 0.99 19.38
CA ARG A 110 -4.81 2.06 20.33
C ARG A 110 -5.09 3.39 19.66
N ARG A 111 -4.87 3.49 18.36
CA ARG A 111 -5.16 4.72 17.62
C ARG A 111 -6.66 4.86 17.42
N GLU A 112 -7.12 6.07 17.63
CA GLU A 112 -8.50 6.48 17.34
C GLU A 112 -8.50 7.27 16.02
N ASP A 113 -8.24 6.57 14.92
CA ASP A 113 -8.29 7.18 13.59
C ASP A 113 -9.74 7.18 13.09
N ASP A 114 -10.18 8.28 12.48
CA ASP A 114 -11.52 8.40 11.89
C ASP A 114 -11.60 7.59 10.59
N LEU A 115 -11.84 6.30 10.74
CA LEU A 115 -11.94 5.37 9.64
C LEU A 115 -13.39 4.84 9.52
N PRO A 116 -13.87 4.65 8.29
CA PRO A 116 -15.14 3.98 8.10
C PRO A 116 -15.08 2.55 8.65
N PRO A 117 -16.14 2.05 9.27
CA PRO A 117 -16.15 0.71 9.84
C PRO A 117 -15.99 -0.35 8.75
N PHE A 118 -15.03 -1.25 8.93
CA PHE A 118 -14.87 -2.40 8.04
C PHE A 118 -16.03 -3.39 8.23
N ARG A 119 -16.81 -3.58 7.17
CA ARG A 119 -17.99 -4.48 7.17
C ARG A 119 -17.68 -5.73 6.35
N ALA A 120 -17.01 -6.71 6.95
CA ALA A 120 -16.54 -7.93 6.27
C ALA A 120 -17.60 -8.63 5.43
N LEU A 121 -18.82 -8.79 5.92
CA LEU A 121 -19.92 -9.44 5.18
C LEU A 121 -20.33 -8.62 3.95
N ARG A 122 -20.42 -7.30 4.06
CA ARG A 122 -20.76 -6.44 2.92
C ARG A 122 -19.65 -6.52 1.86
N THR A 123 -18.40 -6.46 2.27
CA THR A 123 -17.25 -6.60 1.38
C THR A 123 -17.25 -7.96 0.67
N ALA A 124 -17.53 -9.06 1.39
CA ALA A 124 -17.61 -10.39 0.78
C ALA A 124 -18.75 -10.52 -0.25
N VAL A 125 -19.91 -9.91 0.02
CA VAL A 125 -21.04 -9.87 -0.93
C VAL A 125 -20.65 -9.10 -2.20
N GLU A 126 -19.98 -7.96 -2.03
CA GLU A 126 -19.53 -7.13 -3.15
C GLU A 126 -18.49 -7.86 -4.03
N TYR A 127 -17.49 -8.52 -3.42
CA TYR A 127 -16.54 -9.34 -4.15
C TYR A 127 -17.22 -10.47 -4.94
N ARG A 128 -18.21 -11.13 -4.35
CA ARG A 128 -18.98 -12.16 -5.04
C ARG A 128 -19.74 -11.60 -6.25
N ARG A 129 -20.34 -10.40 -6.13
CA ARG A 129 -21.03 -9.73 -7.23
C ARG A 129 -20.06 -9.44 -8.37
N LEU A 130 -18.93 -8.82 -8.09
CA LEU A 130 -17.89 -8.50 -9.08
C LEU A 130 -17.31 -9.74 -9.76
N ALA A 131 -17.08 -10.81 -9.02
CA ALA A 131 -16.61 -12.08 -9.60
C ALA A 131 -17.63 -12.67 -10.58
N ALA A 132 -18.93 -12.63 -10.24
CA ALA A 132 -20.00 -13.10 -11.11
C ALA A 132 -20.14 -12.24 -12.40
N GLU A 133 -19.97 -10.92 -12.29
CA GLU A 133 -19.97 -10.02 -13.45
C GLU A 133 -18.79 -10.29 -14.38
N ARG A 134 -17.57 -10.46 -13.85
CA ARG A 134 -16.40 -10.82 -14.65
C ARG A 134 -16.55 -12.17 -15.37
N GLN A 135 -17.12 -13.18 -14.71
CA GLN A 135 -17.35 -14.47 -15.35
C GLN A 135 -18.33 -14.37 -16.53
N ARG A 136 -19.35 -13.51 -16.46
CA ARG A 136 -20.26 -13.27 -17.58
C ARG A 136 -19.57 -12.65 -18.78
N LEU A 137 -18.69 -11.65 -18.55
CA LEU A 137 -17.95 -10.96 -19.61
C LEU A 137 -16.90 -11.82 -20.29
N THR A 138 -16.45 -12.92 -19.69
CA THR A 138 -15.48 -13.86 -20.29
C THR A 138 -16.13 -15.02 -21.03
N THR A 139 -17.47 -15.10 -21.01
CA THR A 139 -18.23 -16.22 -21.63
C THR A 139 -18.98 -15.74 -22.90
N GLU A 140 -18.95 -14.47 -23.22
CA GLU A 140 -19.40 -13.84 -24.48
C GLU A 140 -18.23 -13.59 -25.43
#